data_233055d09eb318bb88128aaa745bd84b
#
_entry.id   233055d09eb318bb88128aaa745bd84b
#
_cell.length_a   1.000
_cell.length_b   1.000
_cell.length_c   1.000
_cell.angle_alpha   90.00
_cell.angle_beta   90.00
_cell.angle_gamma   90.00
#
_symmetry.space_group_name_H-M   'P 1'
#
loop_
_entity.id
_entity.type
_entity.pdbx_description
1 polymer ?
#
loop_
_entity_poly.entity_id
_entity_poly.type
_entity_poly.pdbx_seq_one_letter_code
_entity_poly.pdbx_strand_id
1 'polypeptide(L)'
;EQQGTERKTRQPRQTRTTRSGENTHRTERNGENTRNTRNTRNTRTRNTNDNNRNENTNNRRTRTNNRPMTRNQEVQSDLIGRQPAGSNKGKFQIIPLGGLGEIGKNMTIFQYEDEIIVLDAGLAFPSEDMLGVDIVIPDMSYIIENKDRVKAVVITHGHEDHIGSLAYLMKEINCPVYATNLVCGLIEGKFKEHKVSPKCLRTIAAGDEVQI
;
A
#
# COMPACT_ATOMS: atom_id res chain seq x y z
N GLU A 1 -36.72 -53.74 30.82
CA GLU A 1 -35.54 -53.65 31.74
C GLU A 1 -34.44 -52.98 30.94
N GLN A 2 -34.24 -51.69 31.23
CA GLN A 2 -33.21 -50.85 30.62
C GLN A 2 -32.41 -50.23 31.74
N GLN A 3 -31.14 -50.53 31.79
CA GLN A 3 -30.21 -49.88 32.71
C GLN A 3 -29.49 -48.75 31.95
N GLY A 4 -29.72 -47.54 32.38
CA GLY A 4 -29.02 -46.34 31.96
C GLY A 4 -27.68 -46.21 32.70
N THR A 5 -26.63 -45.90 31.94
CA THR A 5 -25.32 -45.55 32.49
C THR A 5 -25.09 -44.04 32.36
N GLU A 6 -25.11 -43.35 33.49
CA GLU A 6 -24.70 -41.96 33.65
C GLU A 6 -23.17 -41.78 33.43
N ARG A 7 -22.75 -40.93 32.54
CA ARG A 7 -21.36 -40.48 32.43
C ARG A 7 -21.19 -39.13 33.17
N LYS A 8 -20.44 -39.17 34.26
CA LYS A 8 -19.99 -38.02 35.04
C LYS A 8 -19.00 -37.17 34.24
N THR A 9 -19.33 -35.91 34.03
CA THR A 9 -18.45 -34.84 33.55
C THR A 9 -17.43 -34.44 34.60
N ARG A 10 -16.13 -34.50 34.24
CA ARG A 10 -15.03 -33.98 35.07
C ARG A 10 -14.73 -32.53 34.74
N GLN A 11 -14.76 -31.66 35.75
CA GLN A 11 -14.31 -30.27 35.73
C GLN A 11 -12.77 -30.17 35.64
N PRO A 12 -12.19 -29.18 34.95
CA PRO A 12 -10.75 -28.95 34.96
C PRO A 12 -10.32 -28.18 36.23
N ARG A 13 -9.18 -28.57 36.71
CA ARG A 13 -8.47 -28.14 37.90
C ARG A 13 -7.84 -26.76 37.71
N GLN A 14 -8.10 -25.83 38.59
CA GLN A 14 -7.44 -24.53 38.72
C GLN A 14 -5.99 -24.74 39.20
N THR A 15 -5.03 -24.17 38.52
CA THR A 15 -3.65 -24.06 38.99
C THR A 15 -3.37 -22.64 39.49
N ARG A 16 -2.82 -22.63 40.66
CA ARG A 16 -2.53 -21.57 41.62
C ARG A 16 -1.29 -20.77 41.19
N THR A 17 -1.46 -19.46 41.09
CA THR A 17 -0.36 -18.48 40.94
C THR A 17 0.45 -18.37 42.23
N THR A 18 1.75 -18.46 42.11
CA THR A 18 2.68 -18.05 43.18
C THR A 18 3.38 -16.74 42.77
N ARG A 19 3.31 -15.83 43.71
CA ARG A 19 3.85 -14.47 43.76
C ARG A 19 5.22 -14.53 44.47
N SER A 20 6.22 -13.85 43.96
CA SER A 20 7.40 -13.26 44.64
C SER A 20 8.39 -12.82 43.56
N GLY A 21 9.11 -11.73 43.63
CA GLY A 21 9.34 -10.75 44.64
C GLY A 21 10.15 -9.61 44.03
N GLU A 22 10.06 -8.52 44.64
CA GLU A 22 10.78 -7.28 44.39
C GLU A 22 12.31 -7.48 44.42
N ASN A 23 13.03 -6.73 43.59
CA ASN A 23 14.30 -6.19 44.03
C ASN A 23 14.65 -4.87 43.31
N THR A 24 14.70 -3.83 44.13
CA THR A 24 15.23 -2.49 43.90
C THR A 24 16.75 -2.48 43.89
N HIS A 25 17.39 -1.77 42.95
CA HIS A 25 18.65 -1.04 43.20
C HIS A 25 18.80 0.06 42.14
N ARG A 26 18.57 1.21 42.54
CA ARG A 26 19.19 2.54 42.71
C ARG A 26 20.70 2.55 42.48
N THR A 27 21.19 3.31 41.52
CA THR A 27 22.38 4.17 41.61
C THR A 27 22.35 5.31 40.62
N GLU A 28 22.32 6.52 41.20
CA GLU A 28 22.62 7.80 40.59
C GLU A 28 24.12 7.91 40.35
N ARG A 29 24.53 8.69 39.34
CA ARG A 29 25.61 9.69 39.34
C ARG A 29 25.71 10.33 37.97
N ASN A 30 25.28 11.56 37.85
CA ASN A 30 26.02 12.83 37.85
C ASN A 30 27.31 12.86 37.02
N GLY A 31 27.33 13.80 36.07
CA GLY A 31 28.53 14.23 35.36
C GLY A 31 28.22 15.43 34.47
N GLU A 32 28.12 16.63 35.07
CA GLU A 32 28.25 17.93 34.39
C GLU A 32 29.66 18.07 33.78
N ASN A 33 29.77 18.73 32.64
CA ASN A 33 30.74 19.80 32.41
C ASN A 33 30.52 20.45 31.03
N THR A 34 30.07 21.65 31.05
CA THR A 34 30.68 22.98 30.90
C THR A 34 31.30 23.34 29.54
N ARG A 35 30.63 24.33 28.94
CA ARG A 35 31.17 25.57 28.35
C ARG A 35 32.40 25.49 27.43
N ASN A 36 32.25 26.01 26.22
CA ASN A 36 33.03 27.18 25.84
C ASN A 36 32.46 27.99 24.69
N THR A 37 32.25 29.23 24.97
CA THR A 37 31.96 30.37 24.11
C THR A 37 33.24 30.89 23.45
N ARG A 38 33.13 31.46 22.25
CA ARG A 38 33.74 32.69 21.72
C ARG A 38 33.65 32.70 20.21
N ASN A 39 32.80 33.53 19.60
CA ASN A 39 32.96 34.97 19.39
C ASN A 39 34.16 35.30 18.51
N THR A 40 33.92 35.64 17.25
CA THR A 40 34.65 36.75 16.61
C THR A 40 33.82 37.40 15.50
N ARG A 41 33.61 38.67 15.68
CA ARG A 41 33.18 39.70 14.71
C ARG A 41 34.28 39.92 13.66
N ASN A 42 33.90 40.28 12.44
CA ASN A 42 34.39 41.50 11.74
C ASN A 42 33.78 41.54 10.35
N THR A 43 33.13 42.55 10.06
CA THR A 43 33.27 43.88 9.51
C THR A 43 33.05 43.97 8.01
N ARG A 44 31.99 44.74 7.74
CA ARG A 44 31.75 45.72 6.69
C ARG A 44 32.81 45.84 5.57
N THR A 45 32.31 45.79 4.34
CA THR A 45 32.57 46.88 3.37
C THR A 45 31.39 47.05 2.42
N ARG A 46 30.92 48.26 2.36
CA ARG A 46 30.02 48.82 1.31
C ARG A 46 30.85 48.99 0.05
N ASN A 47 30.27 48.71 -1.09
CA ASN A 47 30.49 49.56 -2.24
C ASN A 47 29.25 49.56 -3.14
N THR A 48 28.93 50.77 -3.52
CA THR A 48 27.81 51.26 -4.33
C THR A 48 28.17 51.21 -5.83
N ASN A 49 27.10 51.32 -6.62
CA ASN A 49 27.03 51.70 -8.06
C ASN A 49 27.07 50.50 -9.03
N ASP A 50 26.29 50.41 -10.05
CA ASP A 50 25.42 51.34 -10.78
C ASP A 50 24.50 50.53 -11.72
N ASN A 51 23.41 51.16 -12.04
CA ASN A 51 22.47 50.94 -13.13
C ASN A 51 22.94 50.03 -14.30
N ASN A 52 22.11 49.01 -14.65
CA ASN A 52 21.65 48.94 -16.03
C ASN A 52 20.35 48.09 -16.13
N ARG A 53 19.35 48.72 -16.72
CA ARG A 53 18.11 48.11 -17.16
C ARG A 53 18.43 47.11 -18.28
N ASN A 54 17.94 45.89 -18.12
CA ASN A 54 17.54 45.13 -19.30
C ASN A 54 16.41 44.18 -18.91
N GLU A 55 15.26 44.43 -19.46
CA GLU A 55 14.12 43.57 -19.52
C GLU A 55 14.52 42.30 -20.24
N ASN A 56 14.43 41.14 -19.57
CA ASN A 56 14.42 39.89 -20.29
C ASN A 56 13.44 38.92 -19.64
N THR A 57 12.42 38.67 -20.40
CA THR A 57 11.28 37.81 -20.16
C THR A 57 11.73 36.42 -19.69
N ASN A 58 11.40 36.09 -18.45
CA ASN A 58 11.62 34.77 -17.85
C ASN A 58 10.66 33.75 -18.48
N ASN A 59 11.14 33.09 -19.52
CA ASN A 59 10.56 31.86 -20.02
C ASN A 59 11.07 30.70 -19.15
N ARG A 60 10.39 30.48 -18.01
CA ARG A 60 10.58 29.30 -17.17
C ARG A 60 10.05 28.07 -17.91
N ARG A 61 10.88 27.49 -18.76
CA ARG A 61 10.67 26.13 -19.26
C ARG A 61 10.72 25.18 -18.06
N THR A 62 9.56 24.70 -17.63
CA THR A 62 9.43 23.52 -16.81
C THR A 62 10.10 22.36 -17.55
N ARG A 63 11.24 21.91 -17.07
CA ARG A 63 11.87 20.67 -17.51
C ARG A 63 10.94 19.55 -17.02
N THR A 64 10.06 19.07 -17.87
CA THR A 64 9.47 17.76 -17.72
C THR A 64 10.59 16.74 -17.81
N ASN A 65 10.80 16.00 -16.74
CA ASN A 65 11.71 14.85 -16.72
C ASN A 65 11.12 13.75 -17.62
N ASN A 66 11.34 13.85 -18.91
CA ASN A 66 11.15 12.72 -19.82
C ASN A 66 12.30 11.73 -19.60
N ARG A 67 12.16 10.88 -18.57
CA ARG A 67 12.90 9.62 -18.57
C ARG A 67 12.28 8.74 -19.67
N PRO A 68 13.08 8.16 -20.57
CA PRO A 68 12.55 7.22 -21.55
C PRO A 68 11.94 6.03 -20.78
N MET A 69 10.67 5.74 -21.04
CA MET A 69 9.98 4.55 -20.55
C MET A 69 10.74 3.30 -21.00
N THR A 70 10.85 2.32 -20.12
CA THR A 70 11.41 1.02 -20.53
C THR A 70 10.48 0.37 -21.55
N ARG A 71 11.04 -0.44 -22.46
CA ARG A 71 10.29 -1.11 -23.55
C ARG A 71 9.04 -1.85 -23.04
N ASN A 72 9.07 -2.37 -21.80
CA ASN A 72 7.92 -3.04 -21.19
C ASN A 72 6.82 -2.06 -20.76
N GLN A 73 7.18 -0.82 -20.36
CA GLN A 73 6.19 0.22 -20.01
C GLN A 73 5.49 0.76 -21.26
N GLU A 74 6.22 0.89 -22.38
CA GLU A 74 5.63 1.30 -23.65
C GLU A 74 4.65 0.24 -24.19
N VAL A 75 4.98 -1.05 -24.06
CA VAL A 75 4.09 -2.14 -24.50
C VAL A 75 2.83 -2.19 -23.63
N GLN A 76 2.92 -1.97 -22.31
CA GLN A 76 1.74 -1.92 -21.44
C GLN A 76 0.88 -0.67 -21.73
N SER A 77 1.49 0.50 -21.92
CA SER A 77 0.74 1.72 -22.24
C SER A 77 0.01 1.64 -23.59
N ASP A 78 0.63 1.01 -24.57
CA ASP A 78 0.01 0.80 -25.88
C ASP A 78 -1.12 -0.22 -25.87
N LEU A 79 -1.06 -1.22 -25.00
CA LEU A 79 -2.13 -2.21 -24.81
C LEU A 79 -3.31 -1.67 -24.00
N ILE A 80 -3.04 -0.80 -23.01
CA ILE A 80 -4.05 -0.29 -22.08
C ILE A 80 -4.63 1.05 -22.55
N GLY A 81 -3.82 1.92 -23.18
CA GLY A 81 -4.18 3.32 -23.50
C GLY A 81 -4.96 3.54 -24.80
N ARG A 82 -5.20 2.53 -25.61
CA ARG A 82 -5.89 2.67 -26.91
C ARG A 82 -7.09 1.77 -27.08
N GLN A 83 -7.95 1.69 -26.09
CA GLN A 83 -9.30 1.19 -26.34
C GLN A 83 -10.11 2.36 -26.92
N PRO A 84 -10.53 2.32 -28.19
CA PRO A 84 -11.50 3.29 -28.67
C PRO A 84 -12.76 3.15 -27.83
N ALA A 85 -13.46 4.28 -27.58
CA ALA A 85 -14.77 4.32 -26.94
C ALA A 85 -15.83 3.62 -27.83
N GLY A 86 -15.55 2.40 -28.24
CA GLY A 86 -16.45 1.48 -28.89
C GLY A 86 -17.17 0.69 -27.81
N SER A 87 -18.47 0.68 -27.84
CA SER A 87 -19.37 -0.03 -26.95
C SER A 87 -18.77 -1.39 -26.53
N ASN A 88 -18.35 -1.52 -25.27
CA ASN A 88 -17.91 -2.78 -24.66
C ASN A 88 -19.08 -3.73 -24.40
N LYS A 89 -20.23 -3.53 -25.02
CA LYS A 89 -21.42 -4.36 -24.82
C LYS A 89 -21.11 -5.83 -25.04
N GLY A 90 -21.31 -6.62 -24.00
CA GLY A 90 -21.15 -8.07 -24.01
C GLY A 90 -19.70 -8.56 -24.04
N LYS A 91 -18.68 -7.70 -23.90
CA LYS A 91 -17.29 -8.13 -23.86
C LYS A 91 -16.84 -8.33 -22.41
N PHE A 92 -16.33 -9.52 -22.13
CA PHE A 92 -15.59 -9.82 -20.92
C PHE A 92 -14.10 -9.75 -21.20
N GLN A 93 -13.35 -9.01 -20.39
CA GLN A 93 -11.91 -8.79 -20.53
C GLN A 93 -11.19 -9.18 -19.24
N ILE A 94 -10.03 -9.83 -19.39
CA ILE A 94 -9.12 -10.14 -18.31
C ILE A 94 -7.82 -9.39 -18.63
N ILE A 95 -7.43 -8.46 -17.75
CA ILE A 95 -6.28 -7.57 -17.95
C ILE A 95 -5.32 -7.75 -16.78
N PRO A 96 -4.23 -8.50 -16.92
CA PRO A 96 -3.20 -8.57 -15.90
C PRO A 96 -2.39 -7.28 -15.89
N LEU A 97 -2.28 -6.64 -14.72
CA LEU A 97 -1.44 -5.47 -14.48
C LEU A 97 -0.07 -5.84 -13.89
N GLY A 98 0.05 -7.06 -13.35
CA GLY A 98 1.26 -7.64 -12.81
C GLY A 98 1.10 -9.12 -12.54
N GLY A 99 2.19 -9.81 -12.19
CA GLY A 99 2.22 -11.24 -11.91
C GLY A 99 2.30 -12.14 -13.14
N LEU A 100 2.25 -11.60 -14.36
CA LEU A 100 2.34 -12.38 -15.59
C LEU A 100 3.76 -12.31 -16.15
N GLY A 101 4.47 -13.44 -16.14
CA GLY A 101 5.86 -13.52 -16.58
C GLY A 101 6.88 -12.91 -15.60
N GLU A 102 6.45 -12.62 -14.38
CA GLU A 102 7.27 -12.09 -13.29
C GLU A 102 6.80 -12.68 -11.94
N ILE A 103 7.61 -12.53 -10.88
CA ILE A 103 7.25 -12.95 -9.52
C ILE A 103 6.78 -11.73 -8.73
N GLY A 104 5.63 -11.85 -8.09
CA GLY A 104 5.03 -10.77 -7.30
C GLY A 104 4.18 -9.81 -8.13
N LYS A 105 3.74 -8.72 -7.52
CA LYS A 105 2.85 -7.71 -8.10
C LYS A 105 1.54 -8.28 -8.68
N ASN A 106 1.03 -9.36 -8.08
CA ASN A 106 -0.18 -9.99 -8.58
C ASN A 106 -1.35 -9.00 -8.53
N MET A 107 -1.84 -8.63 -9.70
CA MET A 107 -2.98 -7.75 -9.87
C MET A 107 -3.61 -8.01 -11.24
N THR A 108 -4.89 -8.35 -11.24
CA THR A 108 -5.62 -8.67 -12.47
C THR A 108 -6.99 -7.98 -12.44
N ILE A 109 -7.36 -7.39 -13.55
CA ILE A 109 -8.66 -6.78 -13.75
C ILE A 109 -9.56 -7.75 -14.48
N PHE A 110 -10.77 -7.94 -13.95
CA PHE A 110 -11.90 -8.53 -14.66
C PHE A 110 -12.86 -7.41 -15.01
N GLN A 111 -13.07 -7.19 -16.30
CA GLN A 111 -13.95 -6.15 -16.78
C GLN A 111 -15.06 -6.76 -17.63
N TYR A 112 -16.28 -6.40 -17.32
CA TYR A 112 -17.45 -6.69 -18.12
C TYR A 112 -18.22 -5.40 -18.37
N GLU A 113 -18.39 -5.03 -19.62
CA GLU A 113 -18.99 -3.75 -20.02
C GLU A 113 -18.33 -2.57 -19.27
N ASP A 114 -19.08 -1.88 -18.42
CA ASP A 114 -18.62 -0.72 -17.64
C ASP A 114 -18.30 -1.06 -16.19
N GLU A 115 -18.22 -2.32 -15.83
CA GLU A 115 -17.93 -2.77 -14.47
C GLU A 115 -16.56 -3.43 -14.39
N ILE A 116 -15.81 -3.07 -13.35
CA ILE A 116 -14.46 -3.54 -13.10
C ILE A 116 -14.39 -4.17 -11.72
N ILE A 117 -13.84 -5.39 -11.66
CA ILE A 117 -13.43 -6.04 -10.42
C ILE A 117 -11.91 -6.22 -10.48
N VAL A 118 -11.22 -5.84 -9.41
CA VAL A 118 -9.78 -6.05 -9.27
C VAL A 118 -9.55 -7.30 -8.43
N LEU A 119 -8.79 -8.25 -8.95
CA LEU A 119 -8.36 -9.44 -8.22
C LEU A 119 -6.92 -9.23 -7.77
N ASP A 120 -6.71 -9.23 -6.46
CA ASP A 120 -5.45 -8.98 -5.77
C ASP A 120 -4.86 -7.57 -6.03
N ALA A 121 -3.98 -7.16 -5.14
CA ALA A 121 -3.23 -5.90 -5.21
C ALA A 121 -1.87 -6.10 -4.53
N GLY A 122 -1.00 -6.82 -5.23
CA GLY A 122 0.27 -7.28 -4.71
C GLY A 122 1.42 -6.30 -4.92
N LEU A 123 2.50 -6.51 -4.20
CA LEU A 123 3.79 -5.87 -4.46
C LEU A 123 4.83 -6.92 -4.88
N ALA A 124 5.97 -6.47 -5.36
CA ALA A 124 7.19 -7.25 -5.48
C ALA A 124 8.31 -6.59 -4.68
N PHE A 125 9.27 -7.38 -4.23
CA PHE A 125 10.50 -6.87 -3.69
C PHE A 125 11.46 -6.50 -4.82
N PRO A 126 12.24 -5.41 -4.67
CA PRO A 126 13.19 -5.00 -5.69
C PRO A 126 14.31 -6.04 -5.86
N SER A 127 14.87 -6.14 -7.07
CA SER A 127 16.08 -6.89 -7.33
C SER A 127 17.31 -6.13 -6.82
N GLU A 128 18.45 -6.82 -6.68
CA GLU A 128 19.67 -6.27 -6.09
C GLU A 128 20.24 -5.05 -6.86
N ASP A 129 19.91 -4.92 -8.13
CA ASP A 129 20.30 -3.80 -9.00
C ASP A 129 19.43 -2.55 -8.84
N MET A 130 18.29 -2.66 -8.15
CA MET A 130 17.36 -1.55 -7.89
C MET A 130 17.75 -0.77 -6.62
N LEU A 131 18.90 -0.12 -6.63
CA LEU A 131 19.41 0.62 -5.48
C LEU A 131 18.47 1.75 -5.03
N GLY A 132 18.10 1.75 -3.73
CA GLY A 132 17.24 2.78 -3.13
C GLY A 132 15.75 2.61 -3.42
N VAL A 133 15.34 1.44 -3.91
CA VAL A 133 13.94 1.05 -4.08
C VAL A 133 13.58 0.08 -2.96
N ASP A 134 12.55 0.39 -2.18
CA ASP A 134 12.08 -0.46 -1.08
C ASP A 134 11.04 -1.48 -1.54
N ILE A 135 10.13 -1.08 -2.42
CA ILE A 135 9.06 -1.93 -2.97
C ILE A 135 8.78 -1.58 -4.43
N VAL A 136 8.24 -2.54 -5.16
CA VAL A 136 7.75 -2.36 -6.52
C VAL A 136 6.27 -2.71 -6.56
N ILE A 137 5.44 -1.81 -7.10
CA ILE A 137 4.00 -2.01 -7.22
C ILE A 137 3.57 -2.04 -8.69
N PRO A 138 2.42 -2.64 -9.03
CA PRO A 138 1.87 -2.59 -10.37
C PRO A 138 1.58 -1.16 -10.82
N ASP A 139 1.55 -0.94 -12.13
CA ASP A 139 0.99 0.30 -12.68
C ASP A 139 -0.54 0.27 -12.56
N MET A 140 -1.05 1.14 -11.70
CA MET A 140 -2.47 1.24 -11.37
C MET A 140 -3.21 2.30 -12.21
N SER A 141 -2.54 2.93 -13.17
CA SER A 141 -3.08 4.05 -13.95
C SER A 141 -4.43 3.71 -14.56
N TYR A 142 -4.58 2.51 -15.14
CA TYR A 142 -5.85 2.08 -15.72
C TYR A 142 -7.00 2.03 -14.70
N ILE A 143 -6.73 1.54 -13.48
CA ILE A 143 -7.74 1.47 -12.42
C ILE A 143 -8.12 2.88 -11.97
N ILE A 144 -7.14 3.77 -11.79
CA ILE A 144 -7.33 5.13 -11.31
C ILE A 144 -8.13 5.96 -12.33
N GLU A 145 -7.81 5.84 -13.61
CA GLU A 145 -8.53 6.50 -14.70
C GLU A 145 -9.98 6.02 -14.83
N ASN A 146 -10.27 4.78 -14.42
CA ASN A 146 -11.58 4.17 -14.46
C ASN A 146 -12.22 3.94 -13.08
N LYS A 147 -11.80 4.70 -12.06
CA LYS A 147 -12.17 4.48 -10.66
C LYS A 147 -13.68 4.41 -10.39
N ASP A 148 -14.47 5.18 -11.14
CA ASP A 148 -15.92 5.22 -11.00
C ASP A 148 -16.60 3.92 -11.48
N ARG A 149 -15.89 3.11 -12.26
CA ARG A 149 -16.33 1.80 -12.79
C ARG A 149 -15.88 0.65 -11.89
N VAL A 150 -14.97 0.89 -10.93
CA VAL A 150 -14.46 -0.15 -10.03
C VAL A 150 -15.51 -0.46 -8.97
N LYS A 151 -16.06 -1.67 -9.03
CA LYS A 151 -17.09 -2.15 -8.11
C LYS A 151 -16.52 -2.76 -6.85
N ALA A 152 -15.41 -3.48 -6.97
CA ALA A 152 -14.80 -4.16 -5.84
C ALA A 152 -13.32 -4.50 -6.10
N VAL A 153 -12.60 -4.71 -4.99
CA VAL A 153 -11.35 -5.48 -4.95
C VAL A 153 -11.62 -6.79 -4.24
N VAL A 154 -11.17 -7.91 -4.79
CA VAL A 154 -11.28 -9.24 -4.20
C VAL A 154 -9.88 -9.75 -3.93
N ILE A 155 -9.61 -10.18 -2.71
CA ILE A 155 -8.29 -10.67 -2.30
C ILE A 155 -8.34 -12.19 -2.11
N THR A 156 -7.45 -12.89 -2.79
CA THR A 156 -7.35 -14.35 -2.75
C THR A 156 -6.77 -14.85 -1.43
N HIS A 157 -5.65 -14.26 -1.00
CA HIS A 157 -4.98 -14.60 0.26
C HIS A 157 -4.03 -13.48 0.73
N GLY A 158 -3.43 -13.64 1.92
CA GLY A 158 -2.76 -12.57 2.64
C GLY A 158 -1.26 -12.42 2.43
N HIS A 159 -0.67 -12.96 1.37
CA HIS A 159 0.75 -12.74 1.06
C HIS A 159 1.01 -11.34 0.49
N GLU A 160 2.24 -10.83 0.67
CA GLU A 160 2.61 -9.48 0.25
C GLU A 160 2.48 -9.25 -1.26
N ASP A 161 2.75 -10.25 -2.05
CA ASP A 161 2.61 -10.24 -3.50
C ASP A 161 1.14 -10.27 -3.97
N HIS A 162 0.16 -10.32 -3.02
CA HIS A 162 -1.28 -10.24 -3.26
C HIS A 162 -1.97 -9.08 -2.54
N ILE A 163 -1.44 -8.60 -1.39
CA ILE A 163 -2.05 -7.50 -0.63
C ILE A 163 -1.14 -6.29 -0.44
N GLY A 164 0.14 -6.39 -0.80
CA GLY A 164 1.15 -5.41 -0.40
C GLY A 164 0.96 -4.03 -1.02
N SER A 165 0.35 -3.92 -2.20
CA SER A 165 0.06 -2.63 -2.82
C SER A 165 -1.38 -2.14 -2.57
N LEU A 166 -2.23 -2.92 -1.88
CA LEU A 166 -3.63 -2.60 -1.67
C LEU A 166 -3.85 -1.24 -0.99
N ALA A 167 -3.04 -0.91 0.03
CA ALA A 167 -3.16 0.36 0.73
C ALA A 167 -2.86 1.57 -0.17
N TYR A 168 -1.99 1.42 -1.16
CA TYR A 168 -1.71 2.47 -2.16
C TYR A 168 -2.90 2.63 -3.10
N LEU A 169 -3.46 1.52 -3.60
CA LEU A 169 -4.65 1.54 -4.45
C LEU A 169 -5.84 2.19 -3.74
N MET A 170 -6.10 1.84 -2.47
CA MET A 170 -7.25 2.35 -1.71
C MET A 170 -7.12 3.82 -1.27
N LYS A 171 -6.01 4.49 -1.53
CA LYS A 171 -5.90 5.95 -1.43
C LYS A 171 -6.49 6.66 -2.65
N GLU A 172 -6.49 5.99 -3.79
CA GLU A 172 -6.91 6.55 -5.08
C GLU A 172 -8.36 6.20 -5.44
N ILE A 173 -8.84 5.04 -4.95
CA ILE A 173 -10.19 4.55 -5.25
C ILE A 173 -10.99 4.32 -3.96
N ASN A 174 -12.32 4.28 -4.10
CA ASN A 174 -13.23 4.03 -2.98
C ASN A 174 -14.26 2.95 -3.39
N CYS A 175 -13.95 1.71 -3.05
CA CYS A 175 -14.82 0.57 -3.30
C CYS A 175 -14.70 -0.47 -2.17
N PRO A 176 -15.62 -1.42 -2.03
CA PRO A 176 -15.49 -2.53 -1.08
C PRO A 176 -14.32 -3.43 -1.43
N VAL A 177 -13.66 -3.96 -0.39
CA VAL A 177 -12.58 -4.95 -0.48
C VAL A 177 -13.06 -6.23 0.19
N TYR A 178 -13.18 -7.29 -0.56
CA TYR A 178 -13.63 -8.60 -0.08
C TYR A 178 -12.44 -9.51 0.19
N ALA A 179 -12.38 -10.07 1.40
CA ALA A 179 -11.33 -10.98 1.82
C ALA A 179 -11.82 -11.91 2.94
N THR A 180 -11.12 -13.01 3.19
CA THR A 180 -11.40 -13.87 4.34
C THR A 180 -11.06 -13.16 5.66
N ASN A 181 -11.63 -13.62 6.77
CA ASN A 181 -11.47 -12.98 8.07
C ASN A 181 -10.00 -12.78 8.46
N LEU A 182 -9.14 -13.79 8.29
CA LEU A 182 -7.71 -13.69 8.58
C LEU A 182 -7.05 -12.62 7.73
N VAL A 183 -7.36 -12.59 6.44
CA VAL A 183 -6.78 -11.64 5.47
C VAL A 183 -7.25 -10.22 5.77
N CYS A 184 -8.52 -10.02 6.16
CA CYS A 184 -9.01 -8.71 6.62
C CYS A 184 -8.17 -8.18 7.79
N GLY A 185 -7.85 -9.04 8.79
CA GLY A 185 -7.00 -8.64 9.92
C GLY A 185 -5.58 -8.20 9.49
N LEU A 186 -4.99 -8.89 8.51
CA LEU A 186 -3.69 -8.49 7.94
C LEU A 186 -3.78 -7.14 7.20
N ILE A 187 -4.83 -6.95 6.41
CA ILE A 187 -5.08 -5.72 5.66
C ILE A 187 -5.34 -4.54 6.62
N GLU A 188 -6.07 -4.73 7.72
CA GLU A 188 -6.28 -3.69 8.73
C GLU A 188 -4.97 -3.14 9.29
N GLY A 189 -3.99 -4.03 9.57
CA GLY A 189 -2.64 -3.63 9.97
C GLY A 189 -2.00 -2.68 8.97
N LYS A 190 -1.98 -3.07 7.68
CA LYS A 190 -1.45 -2.25 6.59
C LYS A 190 -2.20 -0.93 6.41
N PHE A 191 -3.52 -0.96 6.46
CA PHE A 191 -4.35 0.24 6.35
C PHE A 191 -4.06 1.24 7.46
N LYS A 192 -3.82 0.77 8.67
CA LYS A 192 -3.43 1.62 9.80
C LYS A 192 -2.08 2.31 9.55
N GLU A 193 -1.08 1.57 9.07
CA GLU A 193 0.23 2.12 8.73
C GLU A 193 0.13 3.19 7.64
N HIS A 194 -0.67 2.94 6.61
CA HIS A 194 -0.85 3.82 5.47
C HIS A 194 -1.95 4.89 5.66
N LYS A 195 -2.62 4.94 6.84
CA LYS A 195 -3.73 5.86 7.18
C LYS A 195 -4.93 5.72 6.23
N VAL A 196 -5.21 4.51 5.78
CA VAL A 196 -6.40 4.15 5.01
C VAL A 196 -7.50 3.70 5.97
N SER A 197 -8.75 4.04 5.67
CA SER A 197 -9.89 3.63 6.50
C SER A 197 -10.25 2.15 6.25
N PRO A 198 -10.39 1.30 7.29
CA PRO A 198 -10.78 -0.10 7.12
C PRO A 198 -12.28 -0.29 6.82
N LYS A 199 -13.07 0.79 6.75
CA LYS A 199 -14.53 0.71 6.52
C LYS A 199 -14.93 0.07 5.20
N CYS A 200 -14.04 -0.01 4.23
CA CYS A 200 -14.26 -0.68 2.95
C CYS A 200 -14.16 -2.20 3.04
N LEU A 201 -13.55 -2.77 4.09
CA LEU A 201 -13.35 -4.21 4.24
C LEU A 201 -14.69 -4.95 4.43
N ARG A 202 -14.83 -6.07 3.74
CA ARG A 202 -15.96 -6.99 3.80
C ARG A 202 -15.44 -8.40 3.97
N THR A 203 -15.74 -9.02 5.10
CA THR A 203 -15.34 -10.40 5.36
C THR A 203 -16.26 -11.36 4.61
N ILE A 204 -15.64 -12.31 3.92
CA ILE A 204 -16.31 -13.42 3.23
C ILE A 204 -15.74 -14.75 3.71
N ALA A 205 -16.49 -15.83 3.54
CA ALA A 205 -16.09 -17.19 3.81
C ALA A 205 -16.15 -18.05 2.56
N ALA A 206 -15.51 -19.21 2.60
CA ALA A 206 -15.59 -20.17 1.51
C ALA A 206 -17.04 -20.63 1.30
N GLY A 207 -17.53 -20.53 0.06
CA GLY A 207 -18.89 -20.88 -0.32
C GLY A 207 -19.88 -19.71 -0.29
N ASP A 208 -19.46 -18.51 0.20
CA ASP A 208 -20.30 -17.32 0.14
C ASP A 208 -20.48 -16.85 -1.33
N GLU A 209 -21.70 -16.46 -1.66
CA GLU A 209 -22.01 -15.75 -2.89
C GLU A 209 -22.11 -14.26 -2.62
N VAL A 210 -21.37 -13.47 -3.38
CA VAL A 210 -21.32 -12.01 -3.23
C VAL A 210 -21.86 -11.37 -4.50
N GLN A 211 -22.89 -10.57 -4.35
CA GLN A 211 -23.40 -9.75 -5.44
C GLN A 211 -22.67 -8.39 -5.40
N ILE A 212 -22.01 -8.05 -6.48
CA ILE A 212 -21.20 -6.85 -6.67
C ILE A 212 -21.83 -5.96 -7.73
#